data_52c1fe5d0b33b0ddf7fcfa28404b7fed
#
_entry.id   52c1fe5d0b33b0ddf7fcfa28404b7fed
#
_cell.length_a   1.000
_cell.length_b   1.000
_cell.length_c   1.000
_cell.angle_alpha   90.00
_cell.angle_beta   90.00
_cell.angle_gamma   90.00
#
_symmetry.space_group_name_H-M   'P 1'
#
loop_
_entity.id
_entity.type
_entity.pdbx_description
1 polymer ?
#
loop_
_entity_poly.entity_id
_entity_poly.type
_entity_poly.pdbx_seq_one_letter_code
_entity_poly.pdbx_strand_id
1 'polypeptide(L)'
;TEIKKQGQLLAGNLLEKEVQQKQEIQQESKEELERINEQIVMDAKIKALEAEENARQKALEEERRREEEKKAASRKAVSDDDYQVLLRIVQAEAGVCDEKGKILVANVVLNRVKSQEFPDSVRSVVYEPSQFSPVSDGSINSVKVTEETKECVNRALEGEDYSDGALYFMNRRGSRSRAVSWFDSHLTYLFRHQNHEFFK
;
A
#
# COMPACT_ATOMS: atom_id res chain seq x y z
N THR A 1 75.19 52.35 35.68
CA THR A 1 75.08 50.93 35.44
C THR A 1 73.64 50.42 35.76
N GLU A 2 72.99 51.09 36.69
CA GLU A 2 71.60 50.72 37.15
C GLU A 2 70.52 51.05 36.06
N ILE A 3 70.58 52.19 35.40
CA ILE A 3 69.67 52.68 34.37
C ILE A 3 69.67 51.76 33.11
N LYS A 4 70.82 51.21 32.73
CA LYS A 4 70.93 50.26 31.64
C LYS A 4 70.27 48.92 31.92
N LYS A 5 70.34 48.43 33.17
CA LYS A 5 69.65 47.19 33.60
C LYS A 5 68.17 47.37 33.65
N GLN A 6 67.63 48.48 34.13
CA GLN A 6 66.22 48.81 34.13
C GLN A 6 65.65 48.95 32.73
N GLY A 7 66.39 49.57 31.79
CA GLY A 7 65.98 49.69 30.40
C GLY A 7 65.91 48.33 29.67
N GLN A 8 66.87 47.42 29.95
CA GLN A 8 66.84 46.06 29.41
C GLN A 8 65.70 45.21 29.98
N LEU A 9 65.34 45.36 31.25
CA LEU A 9 64.24 44.67 31.88
C LEU A 9 62.91 45.16 31.35
N LEU A 10 62.68 46.43 31.12
CA LEU A 10 61.53 47.02 30.49
C LEU A 10 61.34 46.58 29.05
N ALA A 11 62.43 46.55 28.25
CA ALA A 11 62.41 46.08 26.88
C ALA A 11 62.10 44.57 26.79
N GLY A 12 62.61 43.76 27.74
CA GLY A 12 62.29 42.35 27.83
C GLY A 12 60.79 42.11 28.14
N ASN A 13 60.24 42.82 29.13
CA ASN A 13 58.86 42.74 29.49
C ASN A 13 57.90 43.22 28.39
N LEU A 14 58.23 44.17 27.58
CA LEU A 14 57.51 44.64 26.41
C LEU A 14 57.49 43.56 25.30
N LEU A 15 58.64 42.98 25.05
CA LEU A 15 58.80 41.94 24.04
C LEU A 15 57.99 40.68 24.42
N GLU A 16 58.01 40.27 25.68
CA GLU A 16 57.23 39.16 26.21
C GLU A 16 55.69 39.41 26.06
N LYS A 17 55.25 40.63 26.38
CA LYS A 17 53.84 41.02 26.18
C LYS A 17 53.44 41.01 24.71
N GLU A 18 54.26 41.48 23.80
CA GLU A 18 53.95 41.42 22.35
C GLU A 18 53.95 40.01 21.84
N VAL A 19 54.80 39.12 22.30
CA VAL A 19 54.77 37.69 21.95
C VAL A 19 53.48 37.00 22.46
N GLN A 20 53.11 37.30 23.71
CA GLN A 20 51.94 36.77 24.35
C GLN A 20 50.65 37.22 23.61
N GLN A 21 50.57 38.51 23.29
CA GLN A 21 49.45 39.08 22.54
C GLN A 21 49.34 38.50 21.13
N LYS A 22 50.46 38.25 20.44
CA LYS A 22 50.47 37.55 19.15
C LYS A 22 49.98 36.08 19.23
N GLN A 23 50.33 35.37 20.31
CA GLN A 23 49.93 34.00 20.55
C GLN A 23 48.44 33.93 20.85
N GLU A 24 47.88 34.85 21.64
CA GLU A 24 46.45 34.96 21.92
C GLU A 24 45.65 35.22 20.65
N ILE A 25 46.08 36.17 19.80
CA ILE A 25 45.41 36.45 18.53
C ILE A 25 45.45 35.23 17.57
N GLN A 26 46.57 34.51 17.53
CA GLN A 26 46.68 33.30 16.72
C GLN A 26 45.76 32.19 17.23
N GLN A 27 45.64 32.03 18.54
CA GLN A 27 44.77 31.03 19.15
C GLN A 27 43.29 31.36 18.90
N GLU A 28 42.88 32.62 19.11
CA GLU A 28 41.52 33.09 18.83
C GLU A 28 41.15 32.90 17.35
N SER A 29 42.07 33.24 16.46
CA SER A 29 41.86 33.06 15.00
C SER A 29 41.73 31.59 14.61
N LYS A 30 42.45 30.68 15.26
CA LYS A 30 42.37 29.26 15.04
C LYS A 30 41.02 28.68 15.53
N GLU A 31 40.60 29.09 16.72
CA GLU A 31 39.31 28.65 17.30
C GLU A 31 38.12 29.16 16.49
N GLU A 32 38.19 30.37 15.95
CA GLU A 32 37.17 30.91 15.08
C GLU A 32 37.10 30.16 13.75
N LEU A 33 38.22 29.80 13.16
CA LEU A 33 38.32 29.02 11.94
C LEU A 33 37.73 27.60 12.13
N GLU A 34 38.00 26.97 13.27
CA GLU A 34 37.43 25.68 13.64
C GLU A 34 35.92 25.77 13.77
N ARG A 35 35.36 26.78 14.44
CA ARG A 35 33.91 27.03 14.55
C ARG A 35 33.23 27.22 13.19
N ILE A 36 33.83 28.01 12.31
CA ILE A 36 33.35 28.23 10.95
C ILE A 36 33.34 26.92 10.17
N ASN A 37 34.38 26.12 10.25
CA ASN A 37 34.44 24.83 9.58
C ASN A 37 33.39 23.85 10.11
N GLU A 38 33.17 23.77 11.42
CA GLU A 38 32.13 22.94 12.02
C GLU A 38 30.75 23.37 11.54
N GLN A 39 30.48 24.69 11.45
CA GLN A 39 29.22 25.22 10.94
C GLN A 39 28.98 24.84 9.47
N ILE A 40 30.01 24.98 8.63
CA ILE A 40 29.94 24.60 7.21
C ILE A 40 29.60 23.10 7.05
N VAL A 41 30.26 22.25 7.85
CA VAL A 41 29.99 20.80 7.82
C VAL A 41 28.57 20.49 8.28
N MET A 42 28.08 21.16 9.32
CA MET A 42 26.75 21.00 9.83
C MET A 42 25.70 21.44 8.80
N ASP A 43 25.85 22.59 8.18
CA ASP A 43 24.96 23.12 7.17
C ASP A 43 24.91 22.21 5.92
N ALA A 44 26.06 21.68 5.51
CA ALA A 44 26.15 20.72 4.42
C ALA A 44 25.37 19.41 4.75
N LYS A 45 25.50 18.94 5.99
CA LYS A 45 24.79 17.74 6.46
C LYS A 45 23.29 17.95 6.53
N ILE A 46 22.81 19.09 7.02
CA ILE A 46 21.39 19.46 7.05
C ILE A 46 20.84 19.47 5.61
N LYS A 47 21.52 20.14 4.70
CA LYS A 47 21.09 20.22 3.30
C LYS A 47 21.06 18.85 2.61
N ALA A 48 21.98 17.95 2.94
CA ALA A 48 21.95 16.58 2.43
C ALA A 48 20.76 15.79 2.95
N LEU A 49 20.44 15.89 4.25
CA LEU A 49 19.28 15.25 4.86
C LEU A 49 17.94 15.77 4.28
N GLU A 50 17.82 17.07 4.08
CA GLU A 50 16.65 17.67 3.44
C GLU A 50 16.48 17.21 1.99
N ALA A 51 17.58 17.06 1.25
CA ALA A 51 17.54 16.56 -0.12
C ALA A 51 17.13 15.08 -0.17
N GLU A 52 17.60 14.25 0.76
CA GLU A 52 17.21 12.84 0.88
C GLU A 52 15.73 12.69 1.24
N GLU A 53 15.25 13.46 2.21
CA GLU A 53 13.83 13.46 2.61
C GLU A 53 12.92 13.90 1.47
N ASN A 54 13.28 14.96 0.75
CA ASN A 54 12.54 15.42 -0.42
C ASN A 54 12.50 14.38 -1.55
N ALA A 55 13.62 13.68 -1.77
CA ALA A 55 13.68 12.60 -2.76
C ALA A 55 12.78 11.42 -2.37
N ARG A 56 12.78 11.05 -1.09
CA ARG A 56 11.93 10.00 -0.54
C ARG A 56 10.44 10.33 -0.67
N GLN A 57 10.05 11.56 -0.34
CA GLN A 57 8.66 12.00 -0.47
C GLN A 57 8.18 12.00 -1.92
N LYS A 58 9.01 12.45 -2.86
CA LYS A 58 8.69 12.39 -4.29
C LYS A 58 8.53 10.97 -4.80
N ALA A 59 9.39 10.06 -4.37
CA ALA A 59 9.29 8.64 -4.75
C ALA A 59 7.99 8.01 -4.23
N LEU A 60 7.61 8.31 -2.98
CA LEU A 60 6.37 7.82 -2.38
C LEU A 60 5.11 8.37 -3.09
N GLU A 61 5.14 9.64 -3.47
CA GLU A 61 4.04 10.27 -4.20
C GLU A 61 3.89 9.69 -5.62
N GLU A 62 5.01 9.41 -6.30
CA GLU A 62 5.00 8.78 -7.61
C GLU A 62 4.48 7.33 -7.55
N GLU A 63 4.89 6.57 -6.53
CA GLU A 63 4.39 5.21 -6.30
C GLU A 63 2.87 5.21 -6.07
N ARG A 64 2.36 6.11 -5.20
CA ARG A 64 0.91 6.26 -4.98
C ARG A 64 0.17 6.61 -6.26
N ARG A 65 0.70 7.54 -7.08
CA ARG A 65 0.08 7.89 -8.36
C ARG A 65 0.02 6.70 -9.32
N ARG A 66 1.08 5.91 -9.41
CA ARG A 66 1.11 4.69 -10.23
C ARG A 66 0.11 3.65 -9.76
N GLU A 67 -0.07 3.50 -8.45
CA GLU A 67 -1.09 2.61 -7.90
C GLU A 67 -2.50 3.11 -8.21
N GLU A 68 -2.78 4.39 -8.06
CA GLU A 68 -4.07 5.00 -8.41
C GLU A 68 -4.38 4.85 -9.92
N GLU A 69 -3.39 5.04 -10.80
CA GLU A 69 -3.52 4.82 -12.24
C GLU A 69 -3.84 3.34 -12.56
N LYS A 70 -3.17 2.38 -11.91
CA LYS A 70 -3.46 0.95 -12.07
C LYS A 70 -4.87 0.60 -11.62
N LYS A 71 -5.31 1.10 -10.48
CA LYS A 71 -6.68 0.91 -9.96
C LYS A 71 -7.72 1.48 -10.91
N ALA A 72 -7.50 2.68 -11.42
CA ALA A 72 -8.38 3.31 -12.40
C ALA A 72 -8.44 2.54 -13.73
N ALA A 73 -7.31 2.00 -14.20
CA ALA A 73 -7.25 1.17 -15.40
C ALA A 73 -8.01 -0.16 -15.20
N SER A 74 -7.88 -0.79 -14.04
CA SER A 74 -8.60 -2.03 -13.71
C SER A 74 -10.12 -1.84 -13.68
N ARG A 75 -10.59 -0.69 -13.16
CA ARG A 75 -12.02 -0.34 -13.19
C ARG A 75 -12.55 -0.14 -14.61
N LYS A 76 -11.78 0.49 -15.50
CA LYS A 76 -12.16 0.72 -16.90
C LYS A 76 -12.15 -0.54 -17.75
N ALA A 77 -11.47 -1.59 -17.32
CA ALA A 77 -11.40 -2.86 -18.05
C ALA A 77 -12.69 -3.68 -17.95
N VAL A 78 -13.60 -3.33 -17.04
CA VAL A 78 -14.90 -4.00 -16.86
C VAL A 78 -15.97 -3.13 -17.52
N SER A 79 -16.79 -3.72 -18.38
CA SER A 79 -17.93 -3.01 -18.99
C SER A 79 -18.97 -2.61 -17.95
N ASP A 80 -19.78 -1.58 -18.24
CA ASP A 80 -20.86 -1.15 -17.34
C ASP A 80 -21.85 -2.30 -17.06
N ASP A 81 -22.13 -3.13 -18.04
CA ASP A 81 -23.04 -4.30 -17.89
C ASP A 81 -22.40 -5.36 -16.96
N ASP A 82 -21.14 -5.70 -17.16
CA ASP A 82 -20.40 -6.61 -16.29
C ASP A 82 -20.31 -6.07 -14.84
N TYR A 83 -20.09 -4.79 -14.69
CA TYR A 83 -20.07 -4.15 -13.37
C TYR A 83 -21.43 -4.29 -12.65
N GLN A 84 -22.55 -4.01 -13.35
CA GLN A 84 -23.88 -4.15 -12.78
C GLN A 84 -24.22 -5.61 -12.44
N VAL A 85 -23.77 -6.55 -13.25
CA VAL A 85 -23.95 -7.99 -12.98
C VAL A 85 -23.12 -8.41 -11.76
N LEU A 86 -21.88 -7.95 -11.66
CA LEU A 86 -21.00 -8.25 -10.51
C LEU A 86 -21.60 -7.71 -9.20
N LEU A 87 -22.11 -6.49 -9.20
CA LEU A 87 -22.78 -5.90 -8.03
C LEU A 87 -23.97 -6.76 -7.56
N ARG A 88 -24.82 -7.18 -8.50
CA ARG A 88 -26.02 -7.95 -8.19
C ARG A 88 -25.70 -9.34 -7.66
N ILE A 89 -24.73 -10.03 -8.28
CA ILE A 89 -24.40 -11.37 -7.81
C ILE A 89 -23.73 -11.35 -6.44
N VAL A 90 -22.84 -10.41 -6.18
CA VAL A 90 -22.22 -10.24 -4.85
C VAL A 90 -23.26 -9.90 -3.80
N GLN A 91 -24.22 -9.02 -4.11
CA GLN A 91 -25.31 -8.70 -3.20
C GLN A 91 -26.22 -9.91 -2.93
N ALA A 92 -26.52 -10.71 -3.95
CA ALA A 92 -27.39 -11.86 -3.83
C ALA A 92 -26.74 -12.99 -3.00
N GLU A 93 -25.46 -13.27 -3.21
CA GLU A 93 -24.73 -14.36 -2.57
C GLU A 93 -24.17 -13.99 -1.18
N ALA A 94 -23.70 -12.75 -1.04
CA ALA A 94 -22.96 -12.31 0.15
C ALA A 94 -23.52 -11.06 0.82
N GLY A 95 -24.77 -10.65 0.51
CA GLY A 95 -25.36 -9.41 1.05
C GLY A 95 -25.43 -9.36 2.58
N VAL A 96 -25.51 -10.51 3.25
CA VAL A 96 -25.51 -10.65 4.71
C VAL A 96 -24.12 -10.91 5.31
N CYS A 97 -23.08 -11.06 4.47
CA CYS A 97 -21.72 -11.25 4.91
C CYS A 97 -21.05 -9.91 5.27
N ASP A 98 -19.93 -10.00 5.98
CA ASP A 98 -19.05 -8.85 6.19
C ASP A 98 -18.36 -8.40 4.89
N GLU A 99 -17.65 -7.28 4.93
CA GLU A 99 -16.95 -6.73 3.77
C GLU A 99 -16.01 -7.75 3.12
N LYS A 100 -15.24 -8.49 3.92
CA LYS A 100 -14.33 -9.53 3.42
C LYS A 100 -15.10 -10.65 2.69
N GLY A 101 -16.25 -11.06 3.20
CA GLY A 101 -17.11 -12.06 2.55
C GLY A 101 -17.64 -11.59 1.20
N LYS A 102 -18.03 -10.32 1.08
CA LYS A 102 -18.44 -9.70 -0.18
C LYS A 102 -17.27 -9.62 -1.18
N ILE A 103 -16.10 -9.19 -0.74
CA ILE A 103 -14.89 -9.15 -1.57
C ILE A 103 -14.50 -10.55 -2.05
N LEU A 104 -14.56 -11.55 -1.19
CA LEU A 104 -14.26 -12.94 -1.54
C LEU A 104 -15.17 -13.48 -2.66
N VAL A 105 -16.47 -13.22 -2.61
CA VAL A 105 -17.39 -13.63 -3.68
C VAL A 105 -17.07 -12.88 -4.98
N ALA A 106 -16.76 -11.59 -4.93
CA ALA A 106 -16.32 -10.84 -6.09
C ALA A 106 -15.00 -11.41 -6.66
N ASN A 107 -14.04 -11.74 -5.81
CA ASN A 107 -12.76 -12.33 -6.23
C ASN A 107 -12.96 -13.66 -6.96
N VAL A 108 -13.84 -14.54 -6.49
CA VAL A 108 -14.14 -15.81 -7.19
C VAL A 108 -14.64 -15.55 -8.60
N VAL A 109 -15.59 -14.63 -8.79
CA VAL A 109 -16.09 -14.28 -10.13
C VAL A 109 -14.96 -13.73 -11.01
N LEU A 110 -14.14 -12.81 -10.47
CA LEU A 110 -13.02 -12.21 -11.20
C LEU A 110 -11.90 -13.23 -11.51
N ASN A 111 -11.65 -14.19 -10.61
CA ASN A 111 -10.71 -15.27 -10.86
C ASN A 111 -11.19 -16.20 -11.99
N ARG A 112 -12.49 -16.51 -12.03
CA ARG A 112 -13.06 -17.27 -13.14
C ARG A 112 -12.88 -16.56 -14.48
N VAL A 113 -13.15 -15.25 -14.55
CA VAL A 113 -12.93 -14.46 -15.79
C VAL A 113 -11.47 -14.52 -16.25
N LYS A 114 -10.51 -14.63 -15.33
CA LYS A 114 -9.07 -14.75 -15.64
C LYS A 114 -8.64 -16.17 -15.97
N SER A 115 -9.44 -17.17 -15.62
CA SER A 115 -9.14 -18.59 -15.83
C SER A 115 -9.53 -19.02 -17.23
N GLN A 116 -8.71 -19.85 -17.86
CA GLN A 116 -9.04 -20.45 -19.17
C GLN A 116 -10.16 -21.50 -19.12
N GLU A 117 -10.55 -21.91 -17.92
CA GLU A 117 -11.60 -22.91 -17.69
C GLU A 117 -13.02 -22.30 -17.72
N PHE A 118 -13.12 -20.97 -17.67
CA PHE A 118 -14.37 -20.24 -17.59
C PHE A 118 -14.49 -19.21 -18.71
N PRO A 119 -15.71 -18.67 -18.97
CA PRO A 119 -15.88 -17.57 -19.89
C PRO A 119 -15.09 -16.32 -19.49
N ASP A 120 -14.79 -15.46 -20.47
CA ASP A 120 -13.90 -14.29 -20.37
C ASP A 120 -14.60 -12.99 -19.95
N SER A 121 -15.88 -13.02 -19.56
CA SER A 121 -16.60 -11.86 -19.05
C SER A 121 -17.38 -12.18 -17.78
N VAL A 122 -17.59 -11.19 -16.93
CA VAL A 122 -18.35 -11.33 -15.68
C VAL A 122 -19.76 -11.81 -15.99
N ARG A 123 -20.42 -11.22 -16.97
CA ARG A 123 -21.77 -11.62 -17.37
C ARG A 123 -21.81 -13.10 -17.77
N SER A 124 -20.92 -13.54 -18.62
CA SER A 124 -20.89 -14.92 -19.10
C SER A 124 -20.59 -15.91 -17.98
N VAL A 125 -19.69 -15.58 -17.06
CA VAL A 125 -19.41 -16.40 -15.87
C VAL A 125 -20.62 -16.50 -14.95
N VAL A 126 -21.29 -15.38 -14.68
CA VAL A 126 -22.42 -15.34 -13.73
C VAL A 126 -23.65 -16.05 -14.30
N TYR A 127 -23.94 -15.87 -15.58
CA TYR A 127 -25.11 -16.47 -16.23
C TYR A 127 -24.84 -17.87 -16.80
N GLU A 128 -23.67 -18.44 -16.58
CA GLU A 128 -23.38 -19.83 -16.93
C GLU A 128 -24.37 -20.77 -16.19
N PRO A 129 -24.98 -21.75 -16.89
CA PRO A 129 -25.98 -22.60 -16.29
C PRO A 129 -25.50 -23.32 -15.02
N SER A 130 -26.32 -23.30 -13.98
CA SER A 130 -26.11 -24.00 -12.70
C SER A 130 -24.94 -23.50 -11.86
N GLN A 131 -24.33 -22.33 -12.17
CA GLN A 131 -23.23 -21.79 -11.38
C GLN A 131 -23.71 -21.01 -10.16
N PHE A 132 -24.76 -20.23 -10.30
CA PHE A 132 -25.27 -19.37 -9.22
C PHE A 132 -26.77 -19.55 -9.00
N SER A 133 -27.15 -19.87 -7.76
CA SER A 133 -28.56 -20.04 -7.39
C SER A 133 -29.41 -18.80 -7.69
N PRO A 134 -28.96 -17.54 -7.39
CA PRO A 134 -29.75 -16.34 -7.68
C PRO A 134 -30.04 -16.11 -9.17
N VAL A 135 -29.25 -16.68 -10.06
CA VAL A 135 -29.54 -16.66 -11.50
C VAL A 135 -30.62 -17.68 -11.84
N SER A 136 -30.52 -18.88 -11.27
CA SER A 136 -31.45 -19.99 -11.55
C SER A 136 -32.87 -19.72 -11.03
N ASP A 137 -33.00 -19.03 -9.88
CA ASP A 137 -34.29 -18.68 -9.28
C ASP A 137 -34.80 -17.27 -9.66
N GLY A 138 -33.99 -16.50 -10.39
CA GLY A 138 -34.30 -15.15 -10.86
C GLY A 138 -34.13 -14.04 -9.81
N SER A 139 -33.73 -14.35 -8.58
CA SER A 139 -33.62 -13.37 -7.48
C SER A 139 -32.53 -12.31 -7.75
N ILE A 140 -31.55 -12.61 -8.59
CA ILE A 140 -30.51 -11.63 -9.03
C ILE A 140 -31.14 -10.37 -9.64
N ASN A 141 -32.33 -10.45 -10.22
CA ASN A 141 -33.00 -9.32 -10.85
C ASN A 141 -33.73 -8.40 -9.87
N SER A 142 -33.99 -8.87 -8.65
CA SER A 142 -34.74 -8.15 -7.61
C SER A 142 -33.93 -7.67 -6.45
N VAL A 143 -32.62 -8.00 -6.37
CA VAL A 143 -31.75 -7.56 -5.27
C VAL A 143 -31.55 -6.05 -5.29
N LYS A 144 -31.56 -5.45 -4.11
CA LYS A 144 -31.18 -4.04 -3.92
C LYS A 144 -29.73 -3.98 -3.49
N VAL A 145 -28.86 -3.53 -4.38
CA VAL A 145 -27.43 -3.37 -4.11
C VAL A 145 -27.22 -2.25 -3.10
N THR A 146 -26.52 -2.54 -2.01
CA THR A 146 -26.15 -1.56 -0.98
C THR A 146 -24.90 -0.79 -1.35
N GLU A 147 -24.68 0.38 -0.75
CA GLU A 147 -23.42 1.15 -0.93
C GLU A 147 -22.21 0.35 -0.44
N GLU A 148 -22.35 -0.39 0.67
CA GLU A 148 -21.30 -1.28 1.17
C GLU A 148 -20.88 -2.34 0.14
N THR A 149 -21.87 -2.96 -0.54
CA THR A 149 -21.57 -3.92 -1.60
C THR A 149 -20.88 -3.26 -2.79
N LYS A 150 -21.25 -2.04 -3.17
CA LYS A 150 -20.56 -1.29 -4.22
C LYS A 150 -19.11 -1.01 -3.86
N GLU A 151 -18.87 -0.60 -2.63
CA GLU A 151 -17.52 -0.34 -2.13
C GLU A 151 -16.67 -1.61 -2.15
N CYS A 152 -17.19 -2.74 -1.65
CA CYS A 152 -16.50 -4.02 -1.66
C CYS A 152 -16.16 -4.50 -3.08
N VAL A 153 -17.10 -4.37 -4.03
CA VAL A 153 -16.86 -4.72 -5.44
C VAL A 153 -15.80 -3.82 -6.07
N ASN A 154 -15.83 -2.52 -5.78
CA ASN A 154 -14.81 -1.59 -6.27
C ASN A 154 -13.42 -1.97 -5.74
N ARG A 155 -13.30 -2.29 -4.45
CA ARG A 155 -12.05 -2.76 -3.83
C ARG A 155 -11.52 -4.04 -4.49
N ALA A 156 -12.41 -5.01 -4.77
CA ALA A 156 -12.03 -6.21 -5.51
C ALA A 156 -11.53 -5.91 -6.93
N LEU A 157 -12.21 -5.02 -7.66
CA LEU A 157 -11.78 -4.56 -8.99
C LEU A 157 -10.46 -3.79 -8.97
N GLU A 158 -10.15 -3.12 -7.87
CA GLU A 158 -8.88 -2.42 -7.62
C GLU A 158 -7.74 -3.38 -7.24
N GLY A 159 -8.04 -4.67 -7.09
CA GLY A 159 -7.06 -5.72 -6.85
C GLY A 159 -6.97 -6.21 -5.40
N GLU A 160 -7.91 -5.80 -4.52
CA GLU A 160 -8.00 -6.38 -3.18
C GLU A 160 -8.51 -7.82 -3.29
N ASP A 161 -7.66 -8.78 -2.91
CA ASP A 161 -7.91 -10.20 -3.08
C ASP A 161 -7.55 -10.99 -1.81
N TYR A 162 -8.54 -11.68 -1.27
CA TYR A 162 -8.41 -12.58 -0.13
C TYR A 162 -8.66 -14.05 -0.49
N SER A 163 -8.88 -14.35 -1.79
CA SER A 163 -9.44 -15.62 -2.23
C SER A 163 -8.43 -16.75 -2.36
N ASP A 164 -7.13 -16.45 -2.31
CA ASP A 164 -6.05 -17.42 -2.59
C ASP A 164 -6.26 -18.16 -3.94
N GLY A 165 -6.81 -17.42 -4.91
CA GLY A 165 -7.11 -17.92 -6.23
C GLY A 165 -8.31 -18.88 -6.29
N ALA A 166 -9.23 -18.83 -5.32
CA ALA A 166 -10.44 -19.65 -5.31
C ALA A 166 -11.27 -19.42 -6.58
N LEU A 167 -11.75 -20.52 -7.14
CA LEU A 167 -12.64 -20.56 -8.31
C LEU A 167 -14.06 -20.99 -7.93
N TYR A 168 -14.25 -21.56 -6.74
CA TYR A 168 -15.55 -22.07 -6.27
C TYR A 168 -15.77 -21.68 -4.82
N PHE A 169 -17.05 -21.52 -4.46
CA PHE A 169 -17.47 -21.42 -3.07
C PHE A 169 -18.82 -22.12 -2.87
N MET A 170 -19.09 -22.51 -1.64
CA MET A 170 -20.38 -23.05 -1.25
C MET A 170 -20.74 -22.67 0.17
N ASN A 171 -22.04 -22.55 0.44
CA ASN A 171 -22.59 -22.61 1.79
C ASN A 171 -22.97 -24.06 2.11
N ARG A 172 -22.08 -24.79 2.78
CA ARG A 172 -22.28 -26.23 3.06
C ARG A 172 -23.62 -26.54 3.73
N ARG A 173 -24.07 -25.67 4.65
CA ARG A 173 -25.34 -25.89 5.39
C ARG A 173 -26.56 -25.71 4.52
N GLY A 174 -26.50 -24.87 3.51
CA GLY A 174 -27.60 -24.63 2.56
C GLY A 174 -27.55 -25.52 1.30
N SER A 175 -26.46 -26.28 1.12
CA SER A 175 -26.23 -27.06 -0.08
C SER A 175 -26.81 -28.47 0.04
N ARG A 176 -27.26 -29.02 -1.11
CA ARG A 176 -27.70 -30.41 -1.20
C ARG A 176 -26.52 -31.37 -1.00
N SER A 177 -26.75 -32.53 -0.36
CA SER A 177 -25.70 -33.53 -0.08
C SER A 177 -24.88 -33.93 -1.33
N ARG A 178 -25.54 -34.03 -2.49
CA ARG A 178 -24.88 -34.35 -3.76
C ARG A 178 -23.88 -33.28 -4.19
N ALA A 179 -24.25 -32.01 -4.01
CA ALA A 179 -23.31 -30.88 -4.32
C ALA A 179 -22.12 -30.89 -3.35
N VAL A 180 -22.37 -31.10 -2.06
CA VAL A 180 -21.31 -31.22 -1.05
C VAL A 180 -20.34 -32.35 -1.41
N SER A 181 -20.86 -33.55 -1.73
CA SER A 181 -19.99 -34.67 -2.10
C SER A 181 -19.21 -34.42 -3.38
N TRP A 182 -19.77 -33.70 -4.34
CA TRP A 182 -19.06 -33.33 -5.56
C TRP A 182 -17.91 -32.39 -5.28
N PHE A 183 -18.15 -31.34 -4.48
CA PHE A 183 -17.09 -30.41 -4.07
C PHE A 183 -15.96 -31.14 -3.33
N ASP A 184 -16.31 -31.96 -2.36
CA ASP A 184 -15.31 -32.69 -1.55
C ASP A 184 -14.49 -33.70 -2.36
N SER A 185 -15.02 -34.21 -3.49
CA SER A 185 -14.32 -35.21 -4.30
C SER A 185 -13.60 -34.66 -5.53
N HIS A 186 -13.92 -33.46 -5.99
CA HIS A 186 -13.38 -32.90 -7.24
C HIS A 186 -12.56 -31.62 -7.05
N LEU A 187 -12.71 -30.91 -5.92
CA LEU A 187 -12.08 -29.62 -5.69
C LEU A 187 -11.14 -29.68 -4.49
N THR A 188 -10.13 -28.82 -4.52
CA THR A 188 -9.23 -28.63 -3.39
C THR A 188 -9.81 -27.57 -2.46
N TYR A 189 -10.09 -27.96 -1.21
CA TYR A 189 -10.48 -27.02 -0.16
C TYR A 189 -9.35 -26.07 0.16
N LEU A 190 -9.64 -24.77 0.23
CA LEU A 190 -8.69 -23.74 0.59
C LEU A 190 -8.92 -23.24 2.02
N PHE A 191 -10.05 -22.62 2.26
CA PHE A 191 -10.41 -22.06 3.57
C PHE A 191 -11.91 -21.83 3.71
N ARG A 192 -12.31 -21.46 4.92
CA ARG A 192 -13.68 -21.03 5.23
C ARG A 192 -13.69 -19.59 5.73
N HIS A 193 -14.66 -18.81 5.28
CA HIS A 193 -15.00 -17.51 5.83
C HIS A 193 -16.50 -17.41 6.06
N GLN A 194 -16.91 -17.16 7.31
CA GLN A 194 -18.33 -17.16 7.72
C GLN A 194 -19.07 -18.42 7.27
N ASN A 195 -20.08 -18.26 6.43
CA ASN A 195 -20.93 -19.36 5.93
C ASN A 195 -20.39 -20.01 4.64
N HIS A 196 -19.39 -19.43 4.01
CA HIS A 196 -18.81 -19.90 2.76
C HIS A 196 -17.52 -20.68 2.96
N GLU A 197 -17.40 -21.79 2.27
CA GLU A 197 -16.17 -22.55 2.07
C GLU A 197 -15.68 -22.30 0.65
N PHE A 198 -14.37 -22.08 0.50
CA PHE A 198 -13.72 -21.71 -0.77
C PHE A 198 -12.83 -22.84 -1.25
N PHE A 199 -12.80 -23.04 -2.58
CA PHE A 199 -12.16 -24.18 -3.23
C PHE A 199 -11.51 -23.75 -4.56
N LYS A 200 -10.60 -24.62 -5.01
CA LYS A 200 -9.93 -24.50 -6.30
C LYS A 200 -9.90 -25.84 -7.01
#